data_fce59c4d9c86ebff085aceb700e0a367
#
_entry.id   fce59c4d9c86ebff085aceb700e0a367
#
_cell.length_a   1.000
_cell.length_b   1.000
_cell.length_c   1.000
_cell.angle_alpha   90.00
_cell.angle_beta   90.00
_cell.angle_gamma   90.00
#
_symmetry.space_group_name_H-M   'P 1'
#
loop_
_entity.id
_entity.type
_entity.pdbx_description
1 polymer ?
#
loop_
_entity_poly.entity_id
_entity_poly.type
_entity_poly.pdbx_seq_one_letter_code
_entity_poly.pdbx_strand_id
1 'polypeptide(L)'
;MLHLKGGSDYVCGRFFSLSLVALVGGFIACEAIAEITLRPAGTFHTGLYDKSAAEIPTYCQKTKQVFVVNAESGRVDVLGLGDNGSLTKVGSIDAAGDLGNGMSAVNSVSVLDGTLAVAVEAGVITENGRVAFYDTGSLQLKSSVEAGALPDMVTFTPDGQWVLVANEGEPNEDYTIDPEGTVTVVDVRDGFDQPNTRTVTFRDWNADGKHTQELPELKKRGLRVFGQVSQSGDLKKKTPATFAQDVEPEWIAVDHESHFAYVCLQEVNAVAEIDIADATVRRIIPLGYKDFGEAGSGIDASDEDNRIDIRPRSGLF
;
A
#
# COMPACT_ATOMS: atom_id res chain seq x y z
N MET A 1 -6.56 13.04 14.54
CA MET A 1 -7.61 12.59 15.49
C MET A 1 -8.97 12.80 14.84
N LEU A 2 -9.59 11.72 14.37
CA LEU A 2 -10.92 11.76 13.78
C LEU A 2 -11.94 11.80 14.93
N HIS A 3 -12.64 12.90 15.10
CA HIS A 3 -13.74 12.99 16.08
C HIS A 3 -15.04 12.66 15.34
N LEU A 4 -15.49 11.41 15.45
CA LEU A 4 -16.82 11.03 15.00
C LEU A 4 -17.80 11.31 16.15
N LYS A 5 -18.61 12.36 16.03
CA LYS A 5 -19.83 12.54 16.82
C LYS A 5 -21.01 12.04 15.98
N GLY A 6 -21.46 10.87 16.27
CA GLY A 6 -22.72 10.35 15.76
C GLY A 6 -23.20 9.26 16.68
N GLY A 7 -24.01 9.61 17.67
CA GLY A 7 -24.80 8.65 18.44
C GLY A 7 -26.03 8.29 17.62
N SER A 8 -26.25 7.03 17.35
CA SER A 8 -27.53 6.51 16.97
C SER A 8 -27.75 5.20 17.71
N ASP A 9 -28.63 5.28 18.73
CA ASP A 9 -29.17 4.12 19.41
C ASP A 9 -30.12 3.38 18.47
N TYR A 10 -29.78 2.15 18.12
CA TYR A 10 -30.69 1.24 17.44
C TYR A 10 -31.63 0.62 18.48
N VAL A 11 -32.89 1.14 18.57
CA VAL A 11 -33.97 0.48 19.28
C VAL A 11 -34.74 -0.37 18.28
N CYS A 12 -34.69 -1.69 18.49
CA CYS A 12 -35.51 -2.67 17.81
C CYS A 12 -36.95 -2.59 18.34
N GLY A 13 -37.88 -2.02 17.59
CA GLY A 13 -39.29 -1.88 17.95
C GLY A 13 -40.21 -2.77 17.13
N ARG A 14 -40.96 -3.60 17.81
CA ARG A 14 -41.94 -4.56 17.30
C ARG A 14 -43.10 -3.85 16.57
N PHE A 15 -43.55 -4.49 15.48
CA PHE A 15 -44.78 -4.16 14.76
C PHE A 15 -46.02 -4.21 15.63
N PHE A 16 -46.81 -3.15 15.64
CA PHE A 16 -48.24 -3.16 15.88
C PHE A 16 -48.96 -2.47 14.72
N SER A 17 -49.83 -3.24 14.09
CA SER A 17 -50.76 -2.78 13.06
C SER A 17 -51.88 -1.97 13.71
N LEU A 18 -52.11 -0.75 13.25
CA LEU A 18 -53.44 -0.11 13.32
C LEU A 18 -53.65 0.78 12.11
N SER A 19 -54.73 0.54 11.45
CA SER A 19 -55.19 1.23 10.24
C SER A 19 -55.82 2.59 10.56
N LEU A 20 -55.71 3.46 9.55
CA LEU A 20 -56.64 4.49 9.13
C LEU A 20 -56.33 5.94 9.54
N VAL A 21 -56.15 6.73 8.56
CA VAL A 21 -56.71 8.02 8.13
C VAL A 21 -55.67 8.81 7.34
N ALA A 22 -55.96 9.04 6.08
CA ALA A 22 -55.16 9.85 5.16
C ALA A 22 -55.19 11.33 5.59
N LEU A 23 -54.02 11.90 5.88
CA LEU A 23 -53.74 13.33 5.76
C LEU A 23 -52.56 13.49 4.83
N VAL A 24 -52.78 14.08 3.64
CA VAL A 24 -51.76 14.47 2.69
C VAL A 24 -50.99 15.64 3.31
N GLY A 25 -49.95 15.30 4.06
CA GLY A 25 -48.90 16.23 4.46
C GLY A 25 -47.61 15.71 3.87
N GLY A 26 -47.09 16.40 2.84
CA GLY A 26 -45.78 16.06 2.27
C GLY A 26 -44.71 16.22 3.33
N PHE A 27 -44.29 15.11 3.93
CA PHE A 27 -43.00 15.07 4.62
C PHE A 27 -41.90 15.08 3.60
N ILE A 28 -41.29 16.24 3.42
CA ILE A 28 -39.97 16.32 2.81
C ILE A 28 -39.07 15.65 3.86
N ALA A 29 -38.73 14.37 3.63
CA ALA A 29 -37.63 13.74 4.35
C ALA A 29 -36.37 14.50 3.95
N CYS A 30 -35.94 15.43 4.80
CA CYS A 30 -34.62 16.02 4.71
C CYS A 30 -33.66 14.90 5.12
N GLU A 31 -33.10 14.20 4.15
CA GLU A 31 -31.95 13.35 4.40
C GLU A 31 -30.84 14.26 4.90
N ALA A 32 -30.60 14.24 6.21
CA ALA A 32 -29.45 14.90 6.80
C ALA A 32 -28.20 14.13 6.31
N ILE A 33 -27.60 14.62 5.23
CA ILE A 33 -26.26 14.18 4.83
C ILE A 33 -25.35 14.64 5.96
N ALA A 34 -24.86 13.69 6.75
CA ALA A 34 -23.85 13.98 7.77
C ALA A 34 -22.57 14.45 7.03
N GLU A 35 -22.31 15.75 7.06
CA GLU A 35 -21.10 16.31 6.50
C GLU A 35 -19.91 15.96 7.43
N ILE A 36 -18.95 15.19 6.89
CA ILE A 36 -17.69 14.90 7.60
C ILE A 36 -16.77 16.09 7.38
N THR A 37 -16.51 16.85 8.44
CA THR A 37 -15.57 17.96 8.39
C THR A 37 -14.25 17.57 9.05
N LEU A 38 -13.15 17.65 8.28
CA LEU A 38 -11.79 17.45 8.77
C LEU A 38 -11.20 18.80 9.18
N ARG A 39 -10.58 18.87 10.37
CA ARG A 39 -9.86 20.03 10.85
C ARG A 39 -8.45 19.64 11.28
N PRO A 40 -7.40 20.38 10.88
CA PRO A 40 -6.06 20.16 11.41
C PRO A 40 -6.09 20.30 12.94
N ALA A 41 -5.55 19.31 13.64
CA ALA A 41 -5.45 19.31 15.11
C ALA A 41 -4.05 19.70 15.59
N GLY A 42 -3.03 19.42 14.79
CA GLY A 42 -1.64 19.78 15.06
C GLY A 42 -0.74 19.48 13.86
N THR A 43 0.47 20.01 13.93
CA THR A 43 1.50 19.81 12.91
C THR A 43 2.84 19.57 13.59
N PHE A 44 3.60 18.60 13.09
CA PHE A 44 5.01 18.43 13.44
C PHE A 44 5.87 18.91 12.26
N HIS A 45 6.89 19.69 12.53
CA HIS A 45 7.83 20.18 11.53
C HIS A 45 9.18 19.50 11.72
N THR A 46 9.66 18.79 10.71
CA THR A 46 11.02 18.21 10.71
C THR A 46 12.11 19.25 10.65
N GLY A 47 11.78 20.45 10.12
CA GLY A 47 12.74 21.51 9.85
C GLY A 47 13.55 21.30 8.57
N LEU A 48 13.26 20.23 7.82
CA LEU A 48 13.89 19.92 6.54
C LEU A 48 12.96 20.31 5.41
N TYR A 49 13.45 21.09 4.47
CA TYR A 49 12.72 21.52 3.28
C TYR A 49 13.21 20.74 2.06
N ASP A 50 12.28 20.38 1.18
CA ASP A 50 12.57 19.65 -0.07
C ASP A 50 13.35 18.35 0.18
N LYS A 51 12.90 17.58 1.18
CA LYS A 51 13.45 16.30 1.60
C LYS A 51 12.32 15.36 1.99
N SER A 52 12.46 14.09 1.68
CA SER A 52 11.52 13.02 2.05
C SER A 52 11.59 12.69 3.56
N ALA A 53 11.37 13.70 4.41
CA ALA A 53 11.55 13.60 5.85
C ALA A 53 10.28 13.21 6.62
N ALA A 54 9.14 13.01 5.95
CA ALA A 54 7.89 12.50 6.52
C ALA A 54 7.01 11.95 5.40
N GLU A 55 6.89 10.64 5.29
CA GLU A 55 6.14 9.97 4.22
C GLU A 55 4.99 9.13 4.76
N ILE A 56 5.20 7.86 5.05
CA ILE A 56 4.16 6.92 5.45
C ILE A 56 3.92 6.97 6.97
N PRO A 57 2.75 7.44 7.44
CA PRO A 57 2.43 7.48 8.86
C PRO A 57 1.51 6.33 9.28
N THR A 58 1.66 5.83 10.51
CA THR A 58 0.70 4.97 11.16
C THR A 58 0.48 5.39 12.62
N TYR A 59 -0.73 5.18 13.16
CA TYR A 59 -1.08 5.62 14.52
C TYR A 59 -1.39 4.44 15.43
N CYS A 60 -0.66 4.36 16.54
CA CYS A 60 -0.92 3.41 17.61
C CYS A 60 -1.83 4.03 18.68
N GLN A 61 -3.07 3.56 18.75
CA GLN A 61 -4.01 4.02 19.76
C GLN A 61 -3.56 3.66 21.20
N LYS A 62 -2.93 2.50 21.37
CA LYS A 62 -2.49 1.97 22.67
C LYS A 62 -1.46 2.88 23.34
N THR A 63 -0.49 3.39 22.58
CA THR A 63 0.60 4.25 23.08
C THR A 63 0.37 5.73 22.78
N LYS A 64 -0.68 6.08 22.01
CA LYS A 64 -0.95 7.43 21.50
C LYS A 64 0.26 8.01 20.72
N GLN A 65 0.90 7.17 19.92
CA GLN A 65 2.06 7.54 19.13
C GLN A 65 1.76 7.43 17.63
N VAL A 66 2.34 8.34 16.86
CA VAL A 66 2.38 8.27 15.39
C VAL A 66 3.79 7.87 15.00
N PHE A 67 3.91 6.81 14.22
CA PHE A 67 5.15 6.35 13.63
C PHE A 67 5.19 6.84 12.20
N VAL A 68 6.27 7.49 11.78
CA VAL A 68 6.37 8.13 10.48
C VAL A 68 7.69 7.73 9.83
N VAL A 69 7.62 7.21 8.61
CA VAL A 69 8.83 6.98 7.80
C VAL A 69 9.49 8.32 7.52
N ASN A 70 10.77 8.41 7.80
CA ASN A 70 11.65 9.52 7.47
C ASN A 70 12.73 9.01 6.52
N ALA A 71 12.45 9.03 5.23
CA ALA A 71 13.33 8.47 4.21
C ALA A 71 14.67 9.23 4.12
N GLU A 72 14.70 10.56 4.39
CA GLU A 72 15.96 11.31 4.44
C GLU A 72 16.95 10.77 5.48
N SER A 73 16.44 10.27 6.62
CA SER A 73 17.27 9.68 7.67
C SER A 73 17.36 8.15 7.64
N GLY A 74 16.56 7.49 6.78
CA GLY A 74 16.43 6.03 6.73
C GLY A 74 15.81 5.43 7.99
N ARG A 75 15.00 6.19 8.76
CA ARG A 75 14.50 5.80 10.09
C ARG A 75 12.99 5.97 10.20
N VAL A 76 12.41 5.40 11.25
CA VAL A 76 11.04 5.70 11.67
C VAL A 76 11.07 6.72 12.81
N ASP A 77 10.49 7.90 12.58
CA ASP A 77 10.29 8.89 13.64
C ASP A 77 9.08 8.52 14.49
N VAL A 78 9.20 8.63 15.81
CA VAL A 78 8.14 8.35 16.78
C VAL A 78 7.67 9.67 17.38
N LEU A 79 6.39 10.01 17.11
CA LEU A 79 5.78 11.24 17.60
C LEU A 79 4.71 10.92 18.64
N GLY A 80 4.83 11.49 19.83
CA GLY A 80 3.78 11.45 20.84
C GLY A 80 2.64 12.40 20.48
N LEU A 81 1.39 11.92 20.53
CA LEU A 81 0.19 12.70 20.30
C LEU A 81 -0.42 13.16 21.63
N GLY A 82 -0.36 14.44 21.91
CA GLY A 82 -1.01 15.06 23.06
C GLY A 82 -2.53 15.16 22.92
N ASP A 83 -3.25 15.27 24.03
CA ASP A 83 -4.73 15.36 24.05
C ASP A 83 -5.25 16.63 23.33
N ASN A 84 -4.45 17.66 23.22
CA ASN A 84 -4.73 18.89 22.46
C ASN A 84 -4.38 18.78 20.96
N GLY A 85 -3.97 17.62 20.48
CA GLY A 85 -3.54 17.39 19.10
C GLY A 85 -2.07 17.75 18.82
N SER A 86 -1.30 18.19 19.82
CA SER A 86 0.14 18.49 19.62
C SER A 86 0.91 17.22 19.29
N LEU A 87 1.88 17.33 18.39
CA LEU A 87 2.81 16.27 18.03
C LEU A 87 4.22 16.64 18.50
N THR A 88 4.87 15.73 19.23
CA THR A 88 6.22 15.91 19.74
C THR A 88 7.05 14.67 19.45
N LYS A 89 8.24 14.83 18.87
CA LYS A 89 9.15 13.69 18.64
C LYS A 89 9.64 13.14 19.99
N VAL A 90 9.32 11.89 20.25
CA VAL A 90 9.65 11.19 21.51
C VAL A 90 10.69 10.10 21.31
N GLY A 91 10.99 9.71 20.07
CA GLY A 91 11.96 8.68 19.75
C GLY A 91 12.18 8.52 18.26
N SER A 92 12.97 7.52 17.93
CA SER A 92 13.24 7.09 16.55
C SER A 92 13.67 5.64 16.56
N ILE A 93 13.33 4.87 15.52
CA ILE A 93 13.74 3.48 15.31
C ILE A 93 14.70 3.45 14.12
N ASP A 94 15.86 2.83 14.30
CA ASP A 94 16.86 2.55 13.27
C ASP A 94 16.74 1.09 12.83
N ALA A 95 15.70 0.80 12.03
CA ALA A 95 15.40 -0.59 11.72
C ALA A 95 16.49 -1.27 10.88
N ALA A 96 17.14 -0.54 9.98
CA ALA A 96 18.27 -1.07 9.22
C ALA A 96 19.46 -1.39 10.16
N GLY A 97 19.77 -0.49 11.10
CA GLY A 97 20.82 -0.71 12.10
C GLY A 97 20.52 -1.89 13.02
N ASP A 98 19.28 -2.05 13.49
CA ASP A 98 18.85 -3.15 14.36
C ASP A 98 18.91 -4.52 13.66
N LEU A 99 18.68 -4.56 12.34
CA LEU A 99 18.78 -5.77 11.52
C LEU A 99 20.20 -6.11 11.09
N GLY A 100 21.11 -5.15 11.17
CA GLY A 100 22.53 -5.33 10.89
C GLY A 100 22.91 -5.11 9.43
N ASN A 101 24.12 -5.57 9.07
CA ASN A 101 24.71 -5.34 7.76
C ASN A 101 23.84 -5.86 6.61
N GLY A 102 23.75 -5.06 5.55
CA GLY A 102 23.02 -5.42 4.32
C GLY A 102 21.64 -4.80 4.21
N MET A 103 21.12 -4.11 5.25
CA MET A 103 19.88 -3.33 5.18
C MET A 103 20.21 -1.85 5.02
N SER A 104 19.30 -1.07 4.36
CA SER A 104 19.58 0.34 4.06
C SER A 104 18.53 1.29 4.58
N ALA A 105 17.30 1.23 4.11
CA ALA A 105 16.26 2.20 4.40
C ALA A 105 14.94 1.55 4.83
N VAL A 106 14.06 2.36 5.39
CA VAL A 106 12.69 1.98 5.72
C VAL A 106 11.74 2.62 4.72
N ASN A 107 10.84 1.84 4.15
CA ASN A 107 9.90 2.30 3.13
C ASN A 107 8.48 2.42 3.70
N SER A 108 8.07 1.55 4.60
CA SER A 108 6.70 1.53 5.10
C SER A 108 6.59 1.09 6.55
N VAL A 109 5.52 1.53 7.19
CA VAL A 109 5.15 1.17 8.55
C VAL A 109 3.66 0.89 8.70
N SER A 110 3.33 -0.12 9.49
CA SER A 110 1.95 -0.44 9.89
C SER A 110 1.90 -0.83 11.36
N VAL A 111 0.84 -0.48 12.06
CA VAL A 111 0.70 -0.79 13.48
C VAL A 111 -0.63 -1.46 13.79
N LEU A 112 -0.59 -2.50 14.60
CA LEU A 112 -1.77 -3.15 15.17
C LEU A 112 -1.47 -3.59 16.61
N ASP A 113 -2.40 -3.32 17.53
CA ASP A 113 -2.40 -3.78 18.94
C ASP A 113 -1.08 -3.64 19.70
N GLY A 114 -0.33 -2.57 19.40
CA GLY A 114 0.94 -2.28 20.07
C GLY A 114 2.15 -2.98 19.45
N THR A 115 2.00 -3.59 18.28
CA THR A 115 3.12 -4.06 17.46
C THR A 115 3.21 -3.22 16.20
N LEU A 116 4.41 -2.72 15.90
CA LEU A 116 4.74 -2.00 14.68
C LEU A 116 5.46 -2.97 13.74
N ALA A 117 5.00 -3.07 12.51
CA ALA A 117 5.70 -3.71 11.40
C ALA A 117 6.40 -2.63 10.57
N VAL A 118 7.64 -2.89 10.18
CA VAL A 118 8.49 -1.98 9.39
C VAL A 118 9.04 -2.73 8.20
N ALA A 119 8.77 -2.26 6.98
CA ALA A 119 9.39 -2.74 5.76
C ALA A 119 10.78 -2.11 5.61
N VAL A 120 11.79 -2.95 5.43
CA VAL A 120 13.21 -2.53 5.38
C VAL A 120 13.84 -3.13 4.12
N GLU A 121 14.31 -2.29 3.24
CA GLU A 121 14.98 -2.71 2.01
C GLU A 121 16.42 -3.16 2.26
N ALA A 122 16.95 -3.99 1.35
CA ALA A 122 18.35 -4.33 1.31
C ALA A 122 19.20 -3.17 0.75
N GLY A 123 20.47 -3.10 1.15
CA GLY A 123 21.41 -2.11 0.62
C GLY A 123 21.70 -2.26 -0.88
N VAL A 124 21.39 -3.43 -1.44
CA VAL A 124 21.30 -3.69 -2.88
C VAL A 124 19.83 -3.95 -3.17
N ILE A 125 19.15 -3.04 -3.87
CA ILE A 125 17.70 -3.05 -4.07
C ILE A 125 17.17 -4.34 -4.69
N THR A 126 18.00 -5.04 -5.47
CA THR A 126 17.63 -6.33 -6.10
C THR A 126 17.79 -7.54 -5.18
N GLU A 127 18.27 -7.36 -3.95
CA GLU A 127 18.34 -8.40 -2.93
C GLU A 127 17.09 -8.35 -2.01
N ASN A 128 16.83 -9.47 -1.36
CA ASN A 128 15.69 -9.58 -0.45
C ASN A 128 15.85 -8.64 0.75
N GLY A 129 14.79 -7.86 1.01
CA GLY A 129 14.66 -7.07 2.22
C GLY A 129 14.04 -7.86 3.37
N ARG A 130 13.58 -7.15 4.39
CA ARG A 130 13.01 -7.76 5.62
C ARG A 130 11.80 -6.98 6.13
N VAL A 131 10.99 -7.66 6.93
CA VAL A 131 10.00 -7.01 7.81
C VAL A 131 10.46 -7.17 9.23
N ALA A 132 10.60 -6.05 9.94
CA ALA A 132 10.95 -6.00 11.35
C ALA A 132 9.72 -5.70 12.21
N PHE A 133 9.57 -6.38 13.34
CA PHE A 133 8.48 -6.19 14.29
C PHE A 133 8.99 -5.58 15.58
N TYR A 134 8.34 -4.48 15.99
CA TYR A 134 8.72 -3.74 17.20
C TYR A 134 7.56 -3.68 18.20
N ASP A 135 7.90 -3.66 19.48
CA ASP A 135 6.95 -3.26 20.53
C ASP A 135 6.82 -1.74 20.55
N THR A 136 5.60 -1.21 20.41
CA THR A 136 5.39 0.24 20.31
C THR A 136 5.63 0.99 21.63
N GLY A 137 5.59 0.32 22.78
CA GLY A 137 5.84 0.95 24.09
C GLY A 137 7.32 1.08 24.42
N SER A 138 8.08 0.01 24.19
CA SER A 138 9.52 -0.03 24.47
C SER A 138 10.39 0.37 23.28
N LEU A 139 9.83 0.37 22.06
CA LEU A 139 10.53 0.55 20.80
C LEU A 139 11.63 -0.52 20.55
N GLN A 140 11.51 -1.67 21.18
CA GLN A 140 12.48 -2.76 21.03
C GLN A 140 12.08 -3.70 19.90
N LEU A 141 13.06 -4.14 19.12
CA LEU A 141 12.90 -5.19 18.11
C LEU A 141 12.45 -6.49 18.78
N LYS A 142 11.36 -7.08 18.30
CA LYS A 142 10.83 -8.38 18.74
C LYS A 142 11.40 -9.49 17.87
N SER A 143 11.28 -9.33 16.56
CA SER A 143 11.75 -10.29 15.57
C SER A 143 11.81 -9.66 14.18
N SER A 144 12.30 -10.40 13.21
CA SER A 144 12.22 -10.03 11.81
C SER A 144 12.12 -11.27 10.92
N VAL A 145 11.49 -11.12 9.76
CA VAL A 145 11.39 -12.14 8.72
C VAL A 145 11.92 -11.63 7.39
N GLU A 146 12.33 -12.53 6.51
CA GLU A 146 12.70 -12.18 5.15
C GLU A 146 11.46 -11.81 4.34
N ALA A 147 11.57 -10.79 3.50
CA ALA A 147 10.61 -10.37 2.50
C ALA A 147 11.19 -10.61 1.09
N GLY A 148 10.52 -10.14 0.03
CA GLY A 148 11.09 -10.12 -1.32
C GLY A 148 12.05 -8.95 -1.53
N ALA A 149 12.50 -8.75 -2.77
CA ALA A 149 13.32 -7.61 -3.16
C ALA A 149 12.47 -6.32 -3.12
N LEU A 150 13.06 -5.25 -2.60
CA LEU A 150 12.44 -3.94 -2.43
C LEU A 150 11.04 -4.02 -1.78
N PRO A 151 10.94 -4.35 -0.46
CA PRO A 151 9.67 -4.32 0.24
C PRO A 151 9.24 -2.86 0.43
N ASP A 152 8.22 -2.45 -0.34
CA ASP A 152 7.77 -1.06 -0.40
C ASP A 152 6.64 -0.78 0.60
N MET A 153 5.65 -1.65 0.70
CA MET A 153 4.50 -1.43 1.57
C MET A 153 4.24 -2.60 2.49
N VAL A 154 3.94 -2.33 3.77
CA VAL A 154 3.55 -3.33 4.78
C VAL A 154 2.21 -2.99 5.41
N THR A 155 1.35 -3.98 5.61
CA THR A 155 0.06 -3.80 6.30
C THR A 155 -0.33 -5.03 7.11
N PHE A 156 -1.03 -4.80 8.24
CA PHE A 156 -1.75 -5.85 8.96
C PHE A 156 -3.10 -6.12 8.31
N THR A 157 -3.56 -7.37 8.36
CA THR A 157 -4.96 -7.67 8.08
C THR A 157 -5.86 -7.14 9.21
N PRO A 158 -7.15 -6.78 8.94
CA PRO A 158 -8.07 -6.29 9.97
C PRO A 158 -8.25 -7.20 11.17
N ASP A 159 -8.18 -8.53 10.98
CA ASP A 159 -8.26 -9.53 12.05
C ASP A 159 -6.95 -9.72 12.83
N GLY A 160 -5.84 -9.11 12.36
CA GLY A 160 -4.53 -9.18 12.98
C GLY A 160 -3.82 -10.53 12.87
N GLN A 161 -4.30 -11.43 12.00
CA GLN A 161 -3.73 -12.77 11.86
C GLN A 161 -2.57 -12.83 10.87
N TRP A 162 -2.48 -11.83 9.98
CA TRP A 162 -1.49 -11.78 8.92
C TRP A 162 -0.86 -10.40 8.81
N VAL A 163 0.39 -10.39 8.31
CA VAL A 163 1.04 -9.18 7.80
C VAL A 163 1.37 -9.43 6.34
N LEU A 164 1.01 -8.48 5.49
CA LEU A 164 1.24 -8.54 4.05
C LEU A 164 2.27 -7.49 3.65
N VAL A 165 3.15 -7.84 2.73
CA VAL A 165 4.20 -6.96 2.23
C VAL A 165 4.19 -6.99 0.71
N ALA A 166 4.05 -5.84 0.08
CA ALA A 166 4.31 -5.68 -1.33
C ALA A 166 5.81 -5.54 -1.53
N ASN A 167 6.37 -6.37 -2.39
CA ASN A 167 7.78 -6.33 -2.76
C ASN A 167 7.83 -6.01 -4.26
N GLU A 168 8.29 -4.83 -4.61
CA GLU A 168 8.30 -4.36 -6.00
C GLU A 168 9.18 -5.22 -6.87
N GLY A 169 10.41 -5.48 -6.44
CA GLY A 169 11.37 -6.20 -7.26
C GLY A 169 11.89 -5.36 -8.43
N GLU A 170 12.09 -4.05 -8.22
CA GLU A 170 12.64 -3.17 -9.26
C GLU A 170 13.99 -3.65 -9.81
N PRO A 171 14.25 -3.44 -11.12
CA PRO A 171 15.53 -3.73 -11.70
C PRO A 171 16.64 -2.80 -11.21
N ASN A 172 17.90 -3.25 -11.29
CA ASN A 172 19.03 -2.37 -11.09
C ASN A 172 19.17 -1.34 -12.25
N GLU A 173 19.95 -0.28 -12.04
CA GLU A 173 20.08 0.87 -12.95
C GLU A 173 20.39 0.49 -14.41
N ASP A 174 21.16 -0.57 -14.64
CA ASP A 174 21.52 -1.04 -15.97
C ASP A 174 20.61 -2.15 -16.51
N TYR A 175 19.56 -2.51 -15.77
CA TYR A 175 18.56 -3.55 -16.10
C TYR A 175 19.18 -4.95 -16.34
N THR A 176 20.33 -5.24 -15.72
CA THR A 176 20.99 -6.55 -15.82
C THR A 176 20.48 -7.55 -14.79
N ILE A 177 19.97 -7.07 -13.67
CA ILE A 177 19.30 -7.84 -12.61
C ILE A 177 17.92 -7.23 -12.43
N ASP A 178 16.91 -8.07 -12.57
CA ASP A 178 15.51 -7.69 -12.51
C ASP A 178 14.77 -8.78 -11.70
N PRO A 179 14.61 -8.59 -10.39
CA PRO A 179 13.89 -9.54 -9.54
C PRO A 179 12.41 -9.62 -9.94
N GLU A 180 11.74 -10.67 -9.51
CA GLU A 180 10.30 -10.77 -9.66
C GLU A 180 9.60 -9.97 -8.55
N GLY A 181 8.57 -9.20 -8.91
CA GLY A 181 7.63 -8.64 -7.97
C GLY A 181 6.86 -9.76 -7.25
N THR A 182 6.68 -9.61 -5.95
CA THR A 182 6.05 -10.64 -5.10
C THR A 182 5.22 -10.01 -3.99
N VAL A 183 4.39 -10.83 -3.30
CA VAL A 183 3.80 -10.44 -2.03
C VAL A 183 4.20 -11.43 -0.95
N THR A 184 4.79 -10.94 0.14
CA THR A 184 5.09 -11.78 1.31
C THR A 184 3.88 -11.80 2.24
N VAL A 185 3.42 -12.99 2.60
CA VAL A 185 2.36 -13.24 3.58
C VAL A 185 3.00 -13.80 4.84
N VAL A 186 2.94 -13.04 5.93
CA VAL A 186 3.51 -13.42 7.23
C VAL A 186 2.39 -13.88 8.16
N ASP A 187 2.46 -15.11 8.63
CA ASP A 187 1.52 -15.70 9.59
C ASP A 187 1.92 -15.30 11.02
N VAL A 188 1.11 -14.45 11.66
CA VAL A 188 1.35 -13.96 13.03
C VAL A 188 0.33 -14.46 14.05
N ARG A 189 -0.46 -15.50 13.69
CA ARG A 189 -1.48 -16.08 14.59
C ARG A 189 -0.90 -16.65 15.88
N ASP A 190 0.31 -17.17 15.81
CA ASP A 190 1.04 -17.71 16.96
C ASP A 190 1.98 -16.68 17.61
N GLY A 191 1.85 -15.40 17.24
CA GLY A 191 2.65 -14.29 17.73
C GLY A 191 3.83 -13.92 16.82
N PHE A 192 4.73 -13.08 17.34
CA PHE A 192 5.79 -12.45 16.56
C PHE A 192 7.20 -13.04 16.82
N ASP A 193 7.34 -14.07 17.64
CA ASP A 193 8.68 -14.58 17.98
C ASP A 193 9.33 -15.31 16.80
N GLN A 194 8.57 -16.13 16.08
CA GLN A 194 9.02 -16.88 14.90
C GLN A 194 7.88 -17.01 13.89
N PRO A 195 7.42 -15.92 13.27
CA PRO A 195 6.32 -16.00 12.32
C PRO A 195 6.76 -16.71 11.03
N ASN A 196 5.84 -17.51 10.47
CA ASN A 196 6.05 -18.19 9.21
C ASN A 196 5.75 -17.25 8.04
N THR A 197 6.51 -17.40 6.96
CA THR A 197 6.30 -16.63 5.72
C THR A 197 5.94 -17.52 4.55
N ARG A 198 5.13 -16.98 3.64
CA ARG A 198 4.84 -17.55 2.32
C ARG A 198 4.95 -16.45 1.29
N THR A 199 5.42 -16.83 0.09
CA THR A 199 5.57 -15.88 -1.01
C THR A 199 4.50 -16.11 -2.06
N VAL A 200 3.71 -15.10 -2.38
CA VAL A 200 2.83 -15.06 -3.54
C VAL A 200 3.64 -14.61 -4.74
N THR A 201 3.61 -15.38 -5.81
CA THR A 201 4.31 -15.08 -7.06
C THR A 201 3.33 -14.87 -8.20
N PHE A 202 3.75 -14.16 -9.24
CA PHE A 202 2.96 -13.90 -10.45
C PHE A 202 3.39 -14.78 -11.64
N ARG A 203 4.21 -15.81 -11.39
CA ARG A 203 4.78 -16.71 -12.43
C ARG A 203 3.73 -17.44 -13.26
N ASP A 204 2.52 -17.63 -12.71
CA ASP A 204 1.43 -18.28 -13.43
C ASP A 204 0.99 -17.52 -14.69
N TRP A 205 1.33 -16.24 -14.81
CA TRP A 205 1.12 -15.41 -16.01
C TRP A 205 2.38 -15.25 -16.90
N ASN A 206 3.52 -15.82 -16.52
CA ASN A 206 4.68 -15.89 -17.40
C ASN A 206 4.38 -16.75 -18.65
N ALA A 207 5.25 -16.69 -19.67
CA ALA A 207 5.05 -17.36 -20.95
C ALA A 207 4.77 -18.86 -20.87
N ASP A 208 5.29 -19.54 -19.83
CA ASP A 208 5.12 -20.94 -19.54
C ASP A 208 4.14 -21.21 -18.37
N GLY A 209 3.54 -20.14 -17.82
CA GLY A 209 2.62 -20.22 -16.70
C GLY A 209 1.22 -20.70 -17.10
N LYS A 210 0.46 -21.21 -16.12
CA LYS A 210 -0.88 -21.78 -16.34
C LYS A 210 -1.95 -20.77 -16.74
N HIS A 211 -1.73 -19.47 -16.49
CA HIS A 211 -2.62 -18.36 -16.83
C HIS A 211 -2.12 -17.50 -18.01
N THR A 212 -1.06 -17.92 -18.71
CA THR A 212 -0.51 -17.18 -19.85
C THR A 212 -1.55 -16.92 -20.96
N GLN A 213 -2.52 -17.81 -21.11
CA GLN A 213 -3.61 -17.69 -22.11
C GLN A 213 -4.58 -16.53 -21.82
N GLU A 214 -4.59 -15.98 -20.61
CA GLU A 214 -5.41 -14.84 -20.21
C GLU A 214 -4.82 -13.51 -20.67
N LEU A 215 -3.48 -13.42 -20.80
CA LEU A 215 -2.76 -12.17 -21.09
C LEU A 215 -3.29 -11.40 -22.33
N PRO A 216 -3.62 -12.03 -23.47
CA PRO A 216 -4.14 -11.31 -24.63
C PRO A 216 -5.45 -10.57 -24.33
N GLU A 217 -6.33 -11.17 -23.52
CA GLU A 217 -7.61 -10.55 -23.15
C GLU A 217 -7.42 -9.47 -22.07
N LEU A 218 -6.55 -9.70 -21.10
CA LEU A 218 -6.19 -8.72 -20.09
C LEU A 218 -5.56 -7.46 -20.75
N LYS A 219 -4.68 -7.65 -21.75
CA LYS A 219 -4.07 -6.55 -22.51
C LYS A 219 -5.12 -5.72 -23.29
N LYS A 220 -6.13 -6.34 -23.88
CA LYS A 220 -7.24 -5.59 -24.51
C LYS A 220 -8.02 -4.75 -23.51
N ARG A 221 -8.05 -5.14 -22.26
CA ARG A 221 -8.71 -4.44 -21.15
C ARG A 221 -7.83 -3.42 -20.44
N GLY A 222 -6.62 -3.14 -20.95
CA GLY A 222 -5.75 -2.11 -20.43
C GLY A 222 -4.53 -2.58 -19.64
N LEU A 223 -4.33 -3.91 -19.48
CA LEU A 223 -3.09 -4.41 -18.90
C LEU A 223 -1.90 -4.00 -19.77
N ARG A 224 -0.84 -3.51 -19.16
CA ARG A 224 0.44 -3.23 -19.80
C ARG A 224 1.46 -4.29 -19.40
N VAL A 225 2.34 -4.67 -20.29
CA VAL A 225 3.53 -5.49 -20.02
C VAL A 225 4.57 -5.00 -21.01
N PHE A 226 5.53 -4.24 -20.56
CA PHE A 226 6.47 -3.52 -21.41
C PHE A 226 7.92 -3.53 -20.90
N GLY A 227 8.16 -4.03 -19.68
CA GLY A 227 9.48 -4.12 -19.08
C GLY A 227 10.49 -4.86 -19.94
N GLN A 228 11.74 -4.53 -19.77
CA GLN A 228 12.83 -5.08 -20.57
C GLN A 228 14.06 -5.32 -19.70
N VAL A 229 14.67 -6.46 -19.85
CA VAL A 229 15.92 -6.86 -19.17
C VAL A 229 17.09 -6.83 -20.15
N SER A 230 18.21 -6.27 -19.72
CA SER A 230 19.45 -6.23 -20.48
C SER A 230 20.37 -7.38 -20.08
N GLN A 231 20.80 -8.22 -21.03
CA GLN A 231 21.71 -9.33 -20.75
C GLN A 231 23.17 -8.93 -20.55
N SER A 232 23.53 -7.67 -20.84
CA SER A 232 24.92 -7.23 -20.89
C SER A 232 25.17 -5.79 -20.46
N GLY A 233 24.19 -5.14 -19.83
CA GLY A 233 24.25 -3.70 -19.54
C GLY A 233 24.16 -2.81 -20.79
N ASP A 234 24.04 -3.39 -21.99
CA ASP A 234 23.80 -2.65 -23.22
C ASP A 234 22.30 -2.40 -23.38
N LEU A 235 21.85 -1.21 -23.02
CA LEU A 235 20.44 -0.80 -23.10
C LEU A 235 19.85 -0.88 -24.52
N LYS A 236 20.67 -1.12 -25.55
CA LYS A 236 20.22 -1.39 -26.92
C LYS A 236 19.95 -2.88 -27.19
N LYS A 237 20.32 -3.76 -26.27
CA LYS A 237 20.17 -5.22 -26.39
C LYS A 237 19.33 -5.74 -25.21
N LYS A 238 18.06 -5.43 -25.23
CA LYS A 238 17.11 -5.84 -24.20
C LYS A 238 16.22 -6.98 -24.69
N THR A 239 15.84 -7.85 -23.79
CA THR A 239 14.77 -8.85 -23.98
C THR A 239 13.55 -8.44 -23.14
N PRO A 240 12.33 -8.79 -23.55
CA PRO A 240 11.17 -8.53 -22.71
C PRO A 240 11.34 -9.15 -21.33
N ALA A 241 10.99 -8.39 -20.29
CA ALA A 241 10.81 -8.92 -18.95
C ALA A 241 9.69 -9.97 -18.92
N THR A 242 9.69 -10.85 -17.95
CA THR A 242 8.56 -11.73 -17.68
C THR A 242 7.42 -10.94 -17.05
N PHE A 243 6.20 -11.48 -17.05
CA PHE A 243 5.09 -10.82 -16.34
C PHE A 243 5.40 -10.62 -14.85
N ALA A 244 5.99 -11.64 -14.21
CA ALA A 244 6.35 -11.57 -12.80
C ALA A 244 7.43 -10.53 -12.47
N GLN A 245 8.30 -10.17 -13.42
CA GLN A 245 9.27 -9.10 -13.27
C GLN A 245 8.64 -7.71 -13.47
N ASP A 246 7.63 -7.59 -14.34
CA ASP A 246 7.05 -6.32 -14.77
C ASP A 246 5.87 -5.86 -13.89
N VAL A 247 5.43 -6.67 -12.90
CA VAL A 247 4.22 -6.36 -12.10
C VAL A 247 4.43 -5.32 -11.02
N GLU A 248 5.59 -5.27 -10.43
CA GLU A 248 6.02 -4.33 -9.38
C GLU A 248 4.90 -4.00 -8.37
N PRO A 249 4.61 -4.90 -7.41
CA PRO A 249 3.55 -4.68 -6.42
C PRO A 249 3.89 -3.53 -5.47
N GLU A 250 3.02 -2.50 -5.37
CA GLU A 250 3.27 -1.32 -4.54
C GLU A 250 2.38 -1.22 -3.31
N TRP A 251 1.07 -1.28 -3.45
CA TRP A 251 0.13 -0.99 -2.37
C TRP A 251 -0.87 -2.11 -2.16
N ILE A 252 -1.20 -2.40 -0.90
CA ILE A 252 -2.12 -3.47 -0.52
C ILE A 252 -3.29 -2.90 0.26
N ALA A 253 -4.51 -3.20 -0.19
CA ALA A 253 -5.72 -3.06 0.57
C ALA A 253 -6.26 -4.45 0.92
N VAL A 254 -6.78 -4.62 2.13
CA VAL A 254 -7.33 -5.89 2.60
C VAL A 254 -8.84 -5.74 2.81
N ASP A 255 -9.62 -6.75 2.45
CA ASP A 255 -11.05 -6.78 2.72
C ASP A 255 -11.34 -6.83 4.24
N HIS A 256 -12.54 -6.45 4.62
CA HIS A 256 -12.92 -6.37 6.03
C HIS A 256 -12.88 -7.73 6.75
N GLU A 257 -13.15 -8.80 6.04
CA GLU A 257 -13.14 -10.18 6.53
C GLU A 257 -11.73 -10.79 6.56
N SER A 258 -10.71 -10.08 6.06
CA SER A 258 -9.30 -10.54 5.99
C SER A 258 -9.11 -11.81 5.12
N HIS A 259 -9.99 -12.03 4.15
CA HIS A 259 -9.89 -13.16 3.24
C HIS A 259 -9.06 -12.82 2.00
N PHE A 260 -9.24 -11.60 1.47
CA PHE A 260 -8.62 -11.19 0.21
C PHE A 260 -7.81 -9.91 0.37
N ALA A 261 -6.66 -9.89 -0.30
CA ALA A 261 -5.87 -8.68 -0.51
C ALA A 261 -5.99 -8.23 -1.96
N TYR A 262 -6.05 -6.91 -2.15
CA TYR A 262 -6.05 -6.24 -3.44
C TYR A 262 -4.75 -5.46 -3.55
N VAL A 263 -3.89 -5.88 -4.45
CA VAL A 263 -2.54 -5.36 -4.60
C VAL A 263 -2.45 -4.51 -5.86
N CYS A 264 -2.04 -3.25 -5.72
CA CYS A 264 -1.76 -2.38 -6.85
C CYS A 264 -0.53 -2.91 -7.59
N LEU A 265 -0.69 -3.13 -8.88
CA LEU A 265 0.37 -3.46 -9.82
C LEU A 265 0.50 -2.25 -10.75
N GLN A 266 1.20 -1.22 -10.27
CA GLN A 266 1.19 0.11 -10.87
C GLN A 266 1.72 0.08 -12.30
N GLU A 267 2.88 -0.54 -12.51
CA GLU A 267 3.55 -0.56 -13.79
C GLU A 267 2.74 -1.27 -14.87
N VAL A 268 1.99 -2.30 -14.51
CA VAL A 268 1.16 -3.02 -15.46
C VAL A 268 -0.30 -2.55 -15.53
N ASN A 269 -0.66 -1.46 -14.85
CA ASN A 269 -2.01 -0.86 -14.85
C ASN A 269 -3.09 -1.87 -14.44
N ALA A 270 -2.88 -2.54 -13.32
CA ALA A 270 -3.79 -3.58 -12.83
C ALA A 270 -3.84 -3.65 -11.31
N VAL A 271 -4.80 -4.42 -10.80
CA VAL A 271 -4.88 -4.86 -9.42
C VAL A 271 -4.88 -6.38 -9.40
N ALA A 272 -4.08 -6.98 -8.53
CA ALA A 272 -4.16 -8.41 -8.23
C ALA A 272 -5.09 -8.65 -7.03
N GLU A 273 -5.99 -9.64 -7.15
CA GLU A 273 -6.76 -10.19 -6.03
C GLU A 273 -6.04 -11.44 -5.52
N ILE A 274 -5.64 -11.44 -4.25
CA ILE A 274 -4.89 -12.50 -3.60
C ILE A 274 -5.76 -13.16 -2.54
N ASP A 275 -5.80 -14.50 -2.53
CA ASP A 275 -6.29 -15.29 -1.38
C ASP A 275 -5.19 -15.33 -0.33
N ILE A 276 -5.46 -14.72 0.84
CA ILE A 276 -4.45 -14.57 1.89
C ILE A 276 -4.14 -15.93 2.52
N ALA A 277 -5.18 -16.73 2.80
CA ALA A 277 -5.02 -18.02 3.47
C ALA A 277 -4.25 -19.03 2.61
N ASP A 278 -4.45 -19.02 1.29
CA ASP A 278 -3.77 -19.91 0.35
C ASP A 278 -2.45 -19.30 -0.16
N ALA A 279 -2.21 -17.99 0.03
CA ALA A 279 -1.10 -17.21 -0.51
C ALA A 279 -0.98 -17.37 -2.04
N THR A 280 -2.09 -17.16 -2.76
CA THR A 280 -2.16 -17.30 -4.22
C THR A 280 -2.88 -16.15 -4.87
N VAL A 281 -2.45 -15.79 -6.09
CA VAL A 281 -3.17 -14.82 -6.93
C VAL A 281 -4.39 -15.51 -7.52
N ARG A 282 -5.58 -14.97 -7.25
CA ARG A 282 -6.84 -15.47 -7.82
C ARG A 282 -7.12 -14.94 -9.22
N ARG A 283 -6.82 -13.67 -9.45
CA ARG A 283 -7.03 -13.01 -10.74
C ARG A 283 -6.27 -11.70 -10.84
N ILE A 284 -6.01 -11.27 -12.06
CA ILE A 284 -5.52 -9.95 -12.41
C ILE A 284 -6.67 -9.11 -12.99
N ILE A 285 -6.83 -7.88 -12.50
CA ILE A 285 -7.92 -6.97 -12.84
C ILE A 285 -7.32 -5.73 -13.49
N PRO A 286 -7.31 -5.63 -14.84
CA PRO A 286 -6.85 -4.42 -15.51
C PRO A 286 -7.74 -3.22 -15.19
N LEU A 287 -7.15 -2.03 -15.04
CA LEU A 287 -7.85 -0.80 -14.67
C LEU A 287 -8.49 -0.08 -15.87
N GLY A 288 -8.25 -0.57 -17.09
CA GLY A 288 -8.80 0.02 -18.30
C GLY A 288 -7.96 1.16 -18.85
N TYR A 289 -8.58 2.01 -19.63
CA TYR A 289 -7.96 3.18 -20.27
C TYR A 289 -8.68 4.45 -19.85
N LYS A 290 -7.93 5.53 -19.74
CA LYS A 290 -8.48 6.87 -19.63
C LYS A 290 -8.35 7.57 -20.98
N ASP A 291 -9.47 7.97 -21.58
CA ASP A 291 -9.43 8.78 -22.79
C ASP A 291 -9.18 10.26 -22.46
N PHE A 292 -7.98 10.72 -22.74
CA PHE A 292 -7.59 12.11 -22.55
C PHE A 292 -8.18 13.06 -23.62
N GLY A 293 -8.83 12.53 -24.63
CA GLY A 293 -9.58 13.32 -25.63
C GLY A 293 -10.95 13.81 -25.17
N GLU A 294 -11.50 13.23 -24.10
CA GLU A 294 -12.80 13.60 -23.57
C GLU A 294 -12.76 14.94 -22.80
N ALA A 295 -13.89 15.65 -22.83
CA ALA A 295 -14.05 16.89 -22.09
C ALA A 295 -13.94 16.62 -20.57
N GLY A 296 -13.06 17.34 -19.89
CA GLY A 296 -12.76 17.15 -18.46
C GLY A 296 -11.63 16.15 -18.18
N SER A 297 -11.12 15.43 -19.18
CA SER A 297 -9.99 14.51 -19.05
C SER A 297 -8.68 15.08 -19.61
N GLY A 298 -8.58 16.40 -19.74
CA GLY A 298 -7.39 17.04 -20.28
C GLY A 298 -6.11 16.72 -19.52
N ILE A 299 -5.01 16.66 -20.24
CA ILE A 299 -3.66 16.45 -19.71
C ILE A 299 -2.71 17.50 -20.26
N ASP A 300 -1.76 17.92 -19.44
CA ASP A 300 -0.54 18.58 -19.90
C ASP A 300 0.45 17.50 -20.34
N ALA A 301 0.74 17.46 -21.62
CA ALA A 301 1.54 16.38 -22.19
C ALA A 301 3.06 16.67 -22.21
N SER A 302 3.48 17.80 -21.64
CA SER A 302 4.91 18.20 -21.56
C SER A 302 5.14 19.08 -20.35
N ASP A 303 6.14 18.74 -19.55
CA ASP A 303 6.66 19.51 -18.43
C ASP A 303 7.87 20.39 -18.81
N GLU A 304 8.41 20.19 -20.03
CA GLU A 304 9.62 20.89 -20.50
C GLU A 304 9.36 22.16 -21.33
N ASP A 305 8.10 22.48 -21.65
CA ASP A 305 7.77 23.64 -22.49
C ASP A 305 7.52 24.93 -21.69
N ASN A 306 7.68 24.90 -20.37
CA ASN A 306 7.43 26.01 -19.43
C ASN A 306 5.99 26.57 -19.49
N ARG A 307 5.01 25.74 -19.79
CA ARG A 307 3.60 26.10 -19.85
C ARG A 307 2.75 25.08 -19.10
N ILE A 308 1.67 25.56 -18.52
CA ILE A 308 0.59 24.71 -18.02
C ILE A 308 -0.50 24.70 -19.12
N ASP A 309 -0.58 23.64 -19.91
CA ASP A 309 -1.50 23.51 -21.07
C ASP A 309 -2.39 22.25 -20.91
N ILE A 310 -3.22 22.27 -19.88
CA ILE A 310 -4.15 21.18 -19.58
C ILE A 310 -5.36 21.28 -20.53
N ARG A 311 -5.42 20.41 -21.53
CA ARG A 311 -6.51 20.34 -22.52
C ARG A 311 -6.75 18.92 -23.00
N PRO A 312 -7.97 18.62 -23.53
CA PRO A 312 -8.20 17.33 -24.18
C PRO A 312 -7.21 17.07 -25.32
N ARG A 313 -6.65 15.86 -25.35
CA ARG A 313 -5.65 15.40 -26.33
C ARG A 313 -6.16 14.13 -26.98
N SER A 314 -6.76 14.22 -28.15
CA SER A 314 -7.27 13.03 -28.86
C SER A 314 -6.15 12.08 -29.26
N GLY A 315 -6.38 10.76 -29.09
CA GLY A 315 -5.43 9.71 -29.39
C GLY A 315 -4.41 9.41 -28.29
N LEU A 316 -4.56 10.00 -27.09
CA LEU A 316 -3.86 9.62 -25.88
C LEU A 316 -4.83 8.82 -24.98
N PHE A 317 -4.39 7.61 -24.57
CA PHE A 317 -5.14 6.69 -23.73
C PHE A 317 -4.28 6.16 -22.60
#